data_518de1cf707a97ee5ae182872e8e8c82
#
_entry.id   518de1cf707a97ee5ae182872e8e8c82
#
_cell.length_a   1.000
_cell.length_b   1.000
_cell.length_c   1.000
_cell.angle_alpha   90.00
_cell.angle_beta   90.00
_cell.angle_gamma   90.00
#
_symmetry.space_group_name_H-M   'P 1'
#
loop_
_entity.id
_entity.type
_entity.pdbx_description
1 polymer ?
#
loop_
_entity_poly.entity_id
_entity_poly.type
_entity_poly.pdbx_seq_one_letter_code
_entity_poly.pdbx_strand_id
1 'polypeptide(L)'
;MADPDAPGPRGNRRLWVLGGVALAAATCLGGWLLLRPGTDVVRGRGLGEYVFSDTERVYLGNHRLARKPAVVDSSRVYAVIDEYQQIRREGLTPDGPKYHLLLAKASEHFNKALKTAATQGGHDVVAEAGTVRPANPAAAPPPDLTEATLAALR
;
A
#
# COMPACT_ATOMS: atom_id res chain seq x y z
N MET A 1 -13.13 -74.11 -14.94
CA MET A 1 -12.08 -73.89 -13.95
C MET A 1 -11.29 -72.68 -14.47
N ALA A 2 -11.71 -71.49 -14.10
CA ALA A 2 -11.20 -70.25 -14.63
C ALA A 2 -10.19 -69.63 -13.57
N ASP A 3 -9.04 -69.28 -14.07
CA ASP A 3 -7.90 -68.78 -13.33
C ASP A 3 -8.17 -67.30 -12.88
N PRO A 4 -8.09 -66.94 -11.60
CA PRO A 4 -8.46 -65.60 -11.12
C PRO A 4 -7.29 -64.61 -11.00
N ASP A 5 -6.12 -64.81 -11.65
CA ASP A 5 -4.95 -63.91 -11.50
C ASP A 5 -4.49 -63.29 -12.81
N ALA A 6 -5.32 -62.36 -13.36
CA ALA A 6 -4.83 -61.42 -14.35
C ALA A 6 -4.57 -60.05 -13.74
N PRO A 7 -3.33 -59.53 -13.76
CA PRO A 7 -3.06 -58.18 -13.29
C PRO A 7 -3.59 -57.14 -14.27
N GLY A 8 -4.54 -56.31 -13.82
CA GLY A 8 -5.09 -55.21 -14.55
C GLY A 8 -4.05 -54.12 -14.84
N PRO A 9 -4.22 -53.33 -15.90
CA PRO A 9 -3.26 -52.32 -16.33
C PRO A 9 -3.18 -51.16 -15.30
N ARG A 10 -1.99 -50.98 -14.73
CA ARG A 10 -1.65 -49.80 -13.90
C ARG A 10 -1.64 -48.56 -14.79
N GLY A 11 -2.78 -47.90 -14.88
CA GLY A 11 -2.91 -46.63 -15.55
C GLY A 11 -2.02 -45.54 -14.92
N ASN A 12 -1.23 -44.92 -15.76
CA ASN A 12 -0.37 -43.79 -15.48
C ASN A 12 -1.16 -42.56 -14.96
N ARG A 13 -1.47 -42.56 -13.65
CA ARG A 13 -2.13 -41.41 -12.99
C ARG A 13 -1.17 -40.23 -12.70
N ARG A 14 0.12 -40.35 -13.09
CA ARG A 14 1.12 -39.33 -12.75
C ARG A 14 1.34 -38.25 -13.83
N LEU A 15 0.79 -38.40 -15.02
CA LEU A 15 1.02 -37.43 -16.12
C LEU A 15 0.00 -36.28 -16.20
N TRP A 16 -1.12 -36.34 -15.46
CA TRP A 16 -2.14 -35.28 -15.52
C TRP A 16 -2.00 -34.18 -14.46
N VAL A 17 -1.14 -34.37 -13.46
CA VAL A 17 -0.97 -33.39 -12.37
C VAL A 17 -0.02 -32.25 -12.78
N LEU A 18 0.90 -32.48 -13.73
CA LEU A 18 1.85 -31.46 -14.16
C LEU A 18 1.31 -30.50 -15.24
N GLY A 19 0.25 -30.89 -15.95
CA GLY A 19 -0.38 -30.04 -16.98
C GLY A 19 -1.33 -28.98 -16.41
N GLY A 20 -1.92 -29.23 -15.24
CA GLY A 20 -2.91 -28.32 -14.64
C GLY A 20 -2.32 -27.11 -13.93
N VAL A 21 -1.10 -27.22 -13.40
CA VAL A 21 -0.46 -26.14 -12.64
C VAL A 21 0.13 -25.08 -13.56
N ALA A 22 0.58 -25.45 -14.74
CA ALA A 22 1.16 -24.49 -15.70
C ALA A 22 0.11 -23.55 -16.34
N LEU A 23 -1.13 -24.05 -16.51
CA LEU A 23 -2.21 -23.24 -17.11
C LEU A 23 -2.82 -22.24 -16.11
N ALA A 24 -2.82 -22.57 -14.81
CA ALA A 24 -3.32 -21.68 -13.77
C ALA A 24 -2.39 -20.48 -13.50
N ALA A 25 -1.07 -20.66 -13.66
CA ALA A 25 -0.10 -19.57 -13.48
C ALA A 25 -0.16 -18.53 -14.61
N ALA A 26 -0.45 -18.93 -15.85
CA ALA A 26 -0.53 -18.00 -16.97
C ALA A 26 -1.80 -17.13 -16.94
N THR A 27 -2.91 -17.66 -16.41
CA THR A 27 -4.16 -16.90 -16.26
C THR A 27 -4.11 -15.89 -15.11
N CYS A 28 -3.34 -16.17 -14.04
CA CYS A 28 -3.18 -15.22 -12.93
C CYS A 28 -2.31 -14.00 -13.30
N LEU A 29 -1.29 -14.16 -14.16
CA LEU A 29 -0.45 -13.05 -14.61
C LEU A 29 -1.15 -12.15 -15.65
N GLY A 30 -1.99 -12.73 -16.51
CA GLY A 30 -2.78 -11.97 -17.50
C GLY A 30 -3.95 -11.22 -16.86
N GLY A 31 -4.59 -11.79 -15.85
CA GLY A 31 -5.73 -11.18 -15.13
C GLY A 31 -5.31 -9.97 -14.28
N TRP A 32 -4.11 -9.99 -13.73
CA TRP A 32 -3.60 -8.90 -12.89
C TRP A 32 -3.24 -7.63 -13.69
N LEU A 33 -2.92 -7.79 -14.98
CA LEU A 33 -2.61 -6.67 -15.86
C LEU A 33 -3.88 -5.99 -16.41
N LEU A 34 -5.02 -6.73 -16.47
CA LEU A 34 -6.30 -6.20 -16.97
C LEU A 34 -7.21 -5.67 -15.86
N LEU A 35 -6.96 -6.07 -14.60
CA LEU A 35 -7.63 -5.55 -13.41
C LEU A 35 -6.74 -4.54 -12.65
N ARG A 36 -6.01 -3.69 -13.38
CA ARG A 36 -5.69 -2.39 -12.78
C ARG A 36 -7.04 -1.71 -12.60
N PRO A 37 -7.54 -1.52 -11.37
CA PRO A 37 -8.67 -0.63 -11.17
C PRO A 37 -8.23 0.66 -11.82
N GLY A 38 -8.95 1.06 -12.88
CA GLY A 38 -8.78 2.37 -13.44
C GLY A 38 -8.73 3.29 -12.25
N THR A 39 -7.79 4.23 -12.24
CA THR A 39 -7.75 5.29 -11.25
C THR A 39 -9.14 5.92 -11.30
N ASP A 40 -10.06 5.38 -10.50
CA ASP A 40 -11.31 6.05 -10.22
C ASP A 40 -10.86 7.34 -9.57
N VAL A 41 -10.82 8.39 -10.42
CA VAL A 41 -10.72 9.76 -9.96
C VAL A 41 -12.02 9.95 -9.18
N VAL A 42 -12.00 9.46 -7.93
CA VAL A 42 -13.05 9.79 -6.97
C VAL A 42 -12.90 11.29 -6.81
N ARG A 43 -13.69 12.03 -7.61
CA ARG A 43 -13.94 13.44 -7.37
C ARG A 43 -14.61 13.50 -6.01
N GLY A 44 -13.77 13.38 -4.98
CA GLY A 44 -14.18 13.72 -3.63
C GLY A 44 -14.69 15.13 -3.71
N ARG A 45 -15.99 15.31 -3.48
CA ARG A 45 -16.62 16.60 -3.23
C ARG A 45 -16.19 17.13 -1.86
N GLY A 46 -14.90 17.16 -1.60
CA GLY A 46 -14.34 18.11 -0.67
C GLY A 46 -14.47 19.46 -1.37
N LEU A 47 -15.13 20.40 -0.81
CA LEU A 47 -15.43 21.78 -1.27
C LEU A 47 -14.76 22.30 -2.57
N GLY A 48 -14.42 21.45 -3.53
CA GLY A 48 -14.08 21.75 -4.92
C GLY A 48 -12.62 22.16 -5.21
N GLU A 49 -11.76 22.30 -4.22
CA GLU A 49 -10.44 22.92 -4.41
C GLU A 49 -9.30 21.91 -4.68
N TYR A 50 -9.44 20.64 -4.23
CA TYR A 50 -8.44 19.58 -4.38
C TYR A 50 -9.04 18.29 -4.90
N VAL A 51 -8.24 17.54 -5.67
CA VAL A 51 -8.57 16.23 -6.22
C VAL A 51 -7.60 15.20 -5.62
N PHE A 52 -8.15 14.14 -5.04
CA PHE A 52 -7.40 13.00 -4.51
C PHE A 52 -7.45 11.86 -5.54
N SER A 53 -6.31 11.44 -6.05
CA SER A 53 -6.21 10.33 -7.02
C SER A 53 -6.18 8.96 -6.35
N ASP A 54 -5.77 8.91 -5.07
CA ASP A 54 -5.71 7.69 -4.28
C ASP A 54 -6.16 8.00 -2.85
N THR A 55 -7.36 7.52 -2.50
CA THR A 55 -7.96 7.75 -1.18
C THR A 55 -7.50 6.74 -0.13
N GLU A 56 -6.88 5.63 -0.55
CA GLU A 56 -6.31 4.63 0.38
C GLU A 56 -5.02 5.13 1.03
N ARG A 57 -4.35 6.10 0.39
CA ARG A 57 -3.13 6.73 0.90
C ARG A 57 -3.37 8.04 1.63
N VAL A 58 -4.50 8.15 2.29
CA VAL A 58 -4.80 9.27 3.21
C VAL A 58 -4.46 8.80 4.63
N TYR A 59 -3.45 9.42 5.22
CA TYR A 59 -2.93 9.05 6.55
C TYR A 59 -3.66 9.75 7.69
N LEU A 60 -4.16 10.95 7.45
CA LEU A 60 -4.84 11.75 8.46
C LEU A 60 -6.06 12.44 7.85
N GLY A 61 -7.17 12.46 8.59
CA GLY A 61 -8.37 13.20 8.25
C GLY A 61 -9.29 12.51 7.25
N ASN A 62 -10.25 13.28 6.72
CA ASN A 62 -11.23 12.80 5.76
C ASN A 62 -11.11 13.62 4.46
N HIS A 63 -10.66 12.96 3.38
CA HIS A 63 -10.48 13.60 2.07
C HIS A 63 -11.74 14.29 1.52
N ARG A 64 -12.94 13.82 1.91
CA ARG A 64 -14.22 14.42 1.47
C ARG A 64 -14.50 15.77 2.11
N LEU A 65 -13.88 16.06 3.24
CA LEU A 65 -14.05 17.27 4.04
C LEU A 65 -12.81 18.17 4.01
N ALA A 66 -11.83 17.82 3.20
CA ALA A 66 -10.54 18.52 3.14
C ALA A 66 -10.69 20.00 2.81
N ARG A 67 -10.19 20.87 3.69
CA ARG A 67 -10.11 22.32 3.50
C ARG A 67 -8.69 22.81 3.33
N LYS A 68 -7.77 22.21 4.09
CA LYS A 68 -6.34 22.53 4.09
C LYS A 68 -5.51 21.23 3.99
N PRO A 69 -5.58 20.53 2.85
CA PRO A 69 -4.82 19.31 2.67
C PRO A 69 -3.32 19.60 2.61
N ALA A 70 -2.53 18.64 3.04
CA ALA A 70 -1.09 18.60 2.90
C ALA A 70 -0.66 17.23 2.38
N VAL A 71 0.60 17.12 1.98
CA VAL A 71 1.18 15.85 1.52
C VAL A 71 2.42 15.50 2.34
N VAL A 72 2.77 14.20 2.33
CA VAL A 72 3.98 13.67 2.96
C VAL A 72 4.56 12.56 2.11
N ASP A 73 5.88 12.52 1.96
CA ASP A 73 6.61 11.37 1.41
C ASP A 73 6.85 10.37 2.54
N SER A 74 5.95 9.39 2.65
CA SER A 74 6.02 8.38 3.68
C SER A 74 7.31 7.56 3.61
N SER A 75 7.82 7.30 2.40
CA SER A 75 9.03 6.51 2.19
C SER A 75 10.25 7.16 2.84
N ARG A 76 10.38 8.49 2.70
CA ARG A 76 11.46 9.26 3.34
C ARG A 76 11.34 9.25 4.85
N VAL A 77 10.13 9.37 5.38
CA VAL A 77 9.89 9.37 6.83
C VAL A 77 10.18 7.99 7.42
N TYR A 78 9.67 6.91 6.82
CA TYR A 78 9.95 5.55 7.29
C TYR A 78 11.45 5.22 7.24
N ALA A 79 12.18 5.73 6.24
CA ALA A 79 13.61 5.47 6.09
C ALA A 79 14.46 5.89 7.29
N VAL A 80 14.00 6.81 8.14
CA VAL A 80 14.73 7.29 9.33
C VAL A 80 14.20 6.70 10.64
N ILE A 81 13.10 5.95 10.62
CA ILE A 81 12.54 5.29 11.81
C ILE A 81 13.36 4.03 12.12
N ASP A 82 13.86 3.92 13.35
CA ASP A 82 14.77 2.84 13.77
C ASP A 82 14.21 1.44 13.57
N GLU A 83 12.94 1.22 13.89
CA GLU A 83 12.25 -0.06 13.72
C GLU A 83 12.18 -0.47 12.23
N TYR A 84 11.93 0.50 11.36
CA TYR A 84 11.91 0.24 9.92
C TYR A 84 13.31 -0.02 9.37
N GLN A 85 14.31 0.69 9.87
CA GLN A 85 15.72 0.40 9.55
C GLN A 85 16.14 -0.98 10.04
N GLN A 86 15.65 -1.41 11.22
CA GLN A 86 15.90 -2.76 11.74
C GLN A 86 15.30 -3.83 10.83
N ILE A 87 14.06 -3.66 10.35
CA ILE A 87 13.45 -4.55 9.36
C ILE A 87 14.37 -4.72 8.15
N ARG A 88 14.88 -3.60 7.62
CA ARG A 88 15.75 -3.61 6.44
C ARG A 88 17.11 -4.25 6.71
N ARG A 89 17.76 -3.92 7.82
CA ARG A 89 19.07 -4.47 8.20
C ARG A 89 19.04 -5.97 8.41
N GLU A 90 17.96 -6.48 9.02
CA GLU A 90 17.79 -7.90 9.31
C GLU A 90 17.17 -8.68 8.13
N GLY A 91 16.77 -8.01 7.05
CA GLY A 91 16.14 -8.65 5.90
C GLY A 91 14.83 -9.37 6.24
N LEU A 92 14.06 -8.83 7.20
CA LEU A 92 12.82 -9.46 7.65
C LEU A 92 11.77 -9.45 6.55
N THR A 93 11.09 -10.57 6.39
CA THR A 93 10.00 -10.75 5.41
C THR A 93 8.63 -10.55 6.04
N PRO A 94 7.61 -10.18 5.25
CA PRO A 94 6.23 -9.98 5.75
C PRO A 94 5.61 -11.21 6.40
N ASP A 95 6.15 -12.41 6.17
CA ASP A 95 5.61 -13.66 6.73
C ASP A 95 5.97 -13.86 8.21
N GLY A 96 6.91 -13.08 8.74
CA GLY A 96 7.42 -13.25 10.10
C GLY A 96 6.74 -12.36 11.13
N PRO A 97 6.46 -12.86 12.37
CA PRO A 97 5.81 -12.08 13.41
C PRO A 97 6.65 -10.86 13.84
N LYS A 98 7.98 -10.96 13.80
CA LYS A 98 8.89 -9.85 14.12
C LYS A 98 8.75 -8.68 13.14
N TYR A 99 8.56 -8.98 11.85
CA TYR A 99 8.30 -7.96 10.83
C TYR A 99 7.06 -7.14 11.20
N HIS A 100 5.94 -7.80 11.47
CA HIS A 100 4.69 -7.11 11.81
C HIS A 100 4.78 -6.29 13.09
N LEU A 101 5.49 -6.80 14.11
CA LEU A 101 5.69 -6.07 15.36
C LEU A 101 6.49 -4.78 15.14
N LEU A 102 7.60 -4.87 14.41
CA LEU A 102 8.44 -3.70 14.13
C LEU A 102 7.73 -2.70 13.20
N LEU A 103 7.01 -3.19 12.18
CA LEU A 103 6.24 -2.35 11.30
C LEU A 103 5.12 -1.61 12.04
N ALA A 104 4.44 -2.27 12.99
CA ALA A 104 3.42 -1.62 13.81
C ALA A 104 4.00 -0.48 14.66
N LYS A 105 5.16 -0.70 15.30
CA LYS A 105 5.86 0.34 16.06
C LYS A 105 6.33 1.51 15.15
N ALA A 106 6.91 1.19 14.00
CA ALA A 106 7.31 2.21 13.03
C ALA A 106 6.11 3.05 12.57
N SER A 107 4.96 2.41 12.33
CA SER A 107 3.71 3.09 11.95
C SER A 107 3.17 3.98 13.08
N GLU A 108 3.31 3.55 14.34
CA GLU A 108 2.92 4.37 15.50
C GLU A 108 3.78 5.65 15.58
N HIS A 109 5.11 5.53 15.45
CA HIS A 109 6.04 6.67 15.42
C HIS A 109 5.72 7.60 14.26
N PHE A 110 5.52 7.06 13.05
CA PHE A 110 5.11 7.82 11.88
C PHE A 110 3.82 8.61 12.13
N ASN A 111 2.76 7.94 12.59
CA ASN A 111 1.45 8.57 12.82
C ASN A 111 1.52 9.67 13.89
N LYS A 112 2.29 9.46 14.96
CA LYS A 112 2.48 10.44 16.03
C LYS A 112 3.19 11.69 15.50
N ALA A 113 4.28 11.52 14.77
CA ALA A 113 5.03 12.62 14.18
C ALA A 113 4.21 13.38 13.15
N LEU A 114 3.51 12.65 12.26
CA LEU A 114 2.65 13.23 11.23
C LEU A 114 1.53 14.07 11.86
N LYS A 115 0.86 13.55 12.89
CA LYS A 115 -0.19 14.27 13.61
C LYS A 115 0.32 15.55 14.24
N THR A 116 1.53 15.51 14.81
CA THR A 116 2.18 16.70 15.38
C THR A 116 2.46 17.75 14.29
N ALA A 117 3.08 17.35 13.19
CA ALA A 117 3.38 18.22 12.07
C ALA A 117 2.10 18.83 11.44
N ALA A 118 1.08 18.02 11.23
CA ALA A 118 -0.20 18.46 10.68
C ALA A 118 -0.90 19.47 11.61
N THR A 119 -0.89 19.22 12.92
CA THR A 119 -1.49 20.12 13.92
C THR A 119 -0.77 21.45 13.96
N GLN A 120 0.56 21.45 13.95
CA GLN A 120 1.37 22.67 13.91
C GLN A 120 1.18 23.49 12.64
N GLY A 121 1.02 22.82 11.49
CA GLY A 121 0.71 23.44 10.20
C GLY A 121 -0.75 23.85 10.01
N GLY A 122 -1.64 23.43 10.91
CA GLY A 122 -3.09 23.68 10.81
C GLY A 122 -3.75 22.94 9.64
N HIS A 123 -3.23 21.77 9.29
CA HIS A 123 -3.75 20.91 8.21
C HIS A 123 -4.78 19.91 8.75
N ASP A 124 -5.85 19.73 8.01
CA ASP A 124 -6.97 18.84 8.37
C ASP A 124 -6.91 17.47 7.69
N VAL A 125 -6.17 17.38 6.58
CA VAL A 125 -5.96 16.13 5.83
C VAL A 125 -4.52 16.03 5.39
N VAL A 126 -3.90 14.84 5.56
CA VAL A 126 -2.57 14.55 5.03
C VAL A 126 -2.62 13.25 4.23
N ALA A 127 -2.09 13.29 3.02
CA ALA A 127 -2.02 12.15 2.11
C ALA A 127 -0.61 11.97 1.55
N GLU A 128 -0.39 10.86 0.86
CA GLU A 128 0.89 10.57 0.20
C GLU A 128 1.22 11.60 -0.87
N ALA A 129 2.48 11.97 -0.97
CA ALA A 129 2.99 12.87 -2.00
C ALA A 129 2.62 12.36 -3.41
N GLY A 130 2.15 13.28 -4.26
CA GLY A 130 1.70 12.95 -5.61
C GLY A 130 0.26 12.44 -5.73
N THR A 131 -0.45 12.17 -4.61
CA THR A 131 -1.84 11.71 -4.66
C THR A 131 -2.86 12.85 -4.55
N VAL A 132 -2.42 14.05 -4.17
CA VAL A 132 -3.27 15.24 -4.04
C VAL A 132 -2.80 16.31 -5.02
N ARG A 133 -3.74 16.88 -5.75
CA ARG A 133 -3.48 18.01 -6.64
C ARG A 133 -4.59 19.05 -6.54
N PRO A 134 -4.31 20.32 -6.79
CA PRO A 134 -5.37 21.32 -6.89
C PRO A 134 -6.27 21.01 -8.07
N ALA A 135 -7.57 21.28 -7.92
CA ALA A 135 -8.55 21.14 -9.01
C ALA A 135 -8.30 22.18 -10.12
N ASN A 136 -7.83 23.37 -9.73
CA ASN A 136 -7.35 24.40 -10.66
C ASN A 136 -5.83 24.26 -10.82
N PRO A 137 -5.30 23.97 -12.04
CA PRO A 137 -3.85 23.84 -12.27
C PRO A 137 -3.04 25.10 -11.97
N ALA A 138 -3.68 26.27 -11.93
CA ALA A 138 -3.02 27.55 -11.60
C ALA A 138 -2.94 27.79 -10.08
N ALA A 139 -3.62 26.97 -9.26
CA ALA A 139 -3.52 27.07 -7.79
C ALA A 139 -2.23 26.43 -7.28
N ALA A 140 -1.76 26.93 -6.13
CA ALA A 140 -0.58 26.37 -5.49
C ALA A 140 -0.79 24.88 -5.11
N PRO A 141 0.24 24.02 -5.26
CA PRO A 141 0.17 22.65 -4.80
C PRO A 141 -0.02 22.60 -3.29
N PRO A 142 -0.55 21.48 -2.73
CA PRO A 142 -0.63 21.29 -1.29
C PRO A 142 0.78 21.31 -0.68
N PRO A 143 0.95 21.89 0.53
CA PRO A 143 2.24 21.95 1.19
C PRO A 143 2.75 20.55 1.54
N ASP A 144 4.07 20.37 1.47
CA ASP A 144 4.78 19.15 1.85
C ASP A 144 5.19 19.21 3.31
N LEU A 145 4.71 18.27 4.12
CA LEU A 145 5.00 18.13 5.54
C LEU A 145 6.13 17.13 5.84
N THR A 146 6.83 16.62 4.83
CA THR A 146 7.88 15.60 5.03
C THR A 146 8.94 16.07 6.01
N GLU A 147 9.50 17.28 5.82
CA GLU A 147 10.54 17.82 6.71
C GLU A 147 10.01 18.14 8.13
N ALA A 148 8.77 18.64 8.23
CA ALA A 148 8.13 18.89 9.51
C ALA A 148 7.87 17.57 10.28
N THR A 149 7.48 16.52 9.56
CA THR A 149 7.29 15.18 10.14
C THR A 149 8.62 14.59 10.60
N LEU A 150 9.69 14.72 9.80
CA LEU A 150 11.04 14.30 10.17
C LEU A 150 11.55 15.03 11.42
N ALA A 151 11.27 16.32 11.53
CA ALA A 151 11.62 17.11 12.73
C ALA A 151 10.85 16.64 13.97
N ALA A 152 9.59 16.23 13.82
CA ALA A 152 8.75 15.74 14.92
C ALA A 152 9.09 14.30 15.38
N LEU A 153 9.93 13.56 14.66
CA LEU A 153 10.46 12.26 15.05
C LEU A 153 11.66 12.37 16.02
N ARG A 154 12.31 13.55 16.09
CA ARG A 154 13.48 13.81 16.97
C ARG A 154 13.05 14.19 18.37
#